data_bb25b7886eeeb1e98ceeae220163d484
#
_entry.id   bb25b7886eeeb1e98ceeae220163d484
#
_cell.length_a   1.000
_cell.length_b   1.000
_cell.length_c   1.000
_cell.angle_alpha   90.00
_cell.angle_beta   90.00
_cell.angle_gamma   90.00
#
_symmetry.space_group_name_H-M   'P 1'
#
loop_
_entity.id
_entity.type
_entity.pdbx_description
1 polymer ?
#
loop_
_entity_poly.entity_id
_entity_poly.type
_entity_poly.pdbx_seq_one_letter_code
_entity_poly.pdbx_strand_id
1 'polypeptide(L)'
;MAVATITLESANGDSVVVSAPDDDYIDRNIILDTSPDGLYDTAFTVRTQSGAFEPGGRIIGESIPIRQMTLPFWLTKATRARFQRLWGTPGNFHKVKWHYDGPSGRRTLILKLAKEIVYTTEDGFDADIDDVYHAVVTALVVNPMYESAEDVQSWRNPGNFTVWLAATSGTFKLGWVSSTSSELTAVIPYNATAATVQAALEALPSIGAGNVTVTGDPGKWTVVTADSVHGVLTVDGTSLAPLSFSITLGTLSFTIEIGGQTTAPISFTASASTIKQALEQLSNIGSNGVTVTSTFFGFALSFMTGPLNGFLVALFTGRSQAGIHVAKVTANPNTGWFEVWNPTDQPLWLEWAFDGNTTTPISWQFPDFGFGQERKWGRAVGADAARMIATPGLTQRLSVMADPFMDTYVSADLSNAAGLFNGVEPLYAVPPYTGTEDDPVLVPVVCSGASGAQATLRQRRFWSAESGLEAV
;
A
#
# COMPACT_ATOMS: atom_id res chain seq x y z
N MET A 1 -32.96 -2.40 -27.26
CA MET A 1 -31.76 -3.07 -26.68
C MET A 1 -30.62 -2.09 -26.85
N ALA A 2 -29.93 -1.73 -25.80
CA ALA A 2 -28.70 -0.95 -25.95
C ALA A 2 -27.66 -1.88 -26.62
N VAL A 3 -27.26 -1.53 -27.82
CA VAL A 3 -26.26 -2.27 -28.59
C VAL A 3 -24.89 -1.70 -28.21
N ALA A 4 -23.90 -2.54 -28.08
CA ALA A 4 -22.56 -2.10 -27.67
C ALA A 4 -21.81 -1.43 -28.84
N THR A 5 -20.96 -0.48 -28.49
CA THR A 5 -19.95 0.06 -29.39
C THR A 5 -18.63 -0.72 -29.23
N ILE A 6 -18.04 -1.14 -30.35
CA ILE A 6 -16.77 -1.85 -30.36
C ILE A 6 -15.70 -0.98 -31.02
N THR A 7 -14.62 -0.75 -30.29
CA THR A 7 -13.49 0.08 -30.74
C THR A 7 -12.19 -0.71 -30.66
N LEU A 8 -11.38 -0.65 -31.71
CA LEU A 8 -9.98 -1.10 -31.70
C LEU A 8 -9.07 0.10 -31.44
N GLU A 9 -8.16 -0.02 -30.47
CA GLU A 9 -7.15 1.00 -30.13
C GLU A 9 -5.75 0.38 -30.22
N SER A 10 -4.91 0.93 -31.05
CA SER A 10 -3.50 0.52 -31.19
C SER A 10 -2.64 1.12 -30.09
N ALA A 11 -1.47 0.53 -29.87
CA ALA A 11 -0.49 1.01 -28.88
C ALA A 11 0.02 2.45 -29.12
N ASN A 12 -0.11 2.97 -30.34
CA ASN A 12 0.24 4.34 -30.70
C ASN A 12 -0.92 5.35 -30.54
N GLY A 13 -2.07 4.91 -30.04
CA GLY A 13 -3.25 5.74 -29.81
C GLY A 13 -4.18 5.91 -31.01
N ASP A 14 -3.87 5.31 -32.18
CA ASP A 14 -4.82 5.26 -33.30
C ASP A 14 -5.99 4.33 -32.96
N SER A 15 -7.21 4.79 -33.16
CA SER A 15 -8.42 4.05 -32.81
C SER A 15 -9.43 4.03 -33.95
N VAL A 16 -10.20 2.96 -34.02
CA VAL A 16 -11.23 2.75 -35.06
C VAL A 16 -12.47 2.13 -34.40
N VAL A 17 -13.63 2.74 -34.61
CA VAL A 17 -14.93 2.14 -34.25
C VAL A 17 -15.33 1.18 -35.34
N VAL A 18 -15.46 -0.11 -35.00
CA VAL A 18 -15.73 -1.19 -35.96
C VAL A 18 -17.16 -1.72 -35.89
N SER A 19 -17.88 -1.38 -34.82
CA SER A 19 -19.29 -1.69 -34.64
C SER A 19 -19.93 -0.68 -33.70
N ALA A 20 -21.11 -0.17 -34.01
CA ALA A 20 -21.86 0.74 -33.15
C ALA A 20 -23.38 0.57 -33.38
N PRO A 21 -24.23 0.98 -32.41
CA PRO A 21 -25.68 0.96 -32.54
C PRO A 21 -26.21 1.87 -33.64
N ASP A 22 -25.50 2.95 -33.90
CA ASP A 22 -25.79 3.95 -34.92
C ASP A 22 -24.69 3.92 -35.97
N ASP A 23 -25.07 3.66 -37.23
CA ASP A 23 -24.14 3.55 -38.36
C ASP A 23 -23.30 4.81 -38.60
N ASP A 24 -23.74 5.96 -38.11
CA ASP A 24 -23.01 7.23 -38.23
C ASP A 24 -21.71 7.27 -37.40
N TYR A 25 -21.61 6.43 -36.36
CA TYR A 25 -20.41 6.33 -35.52
C TYR A 25 -19.40 5.29 -35.97
N ILE A 26 -19.78 4.40 -36.91
CA ILE A 26 -18.85 3.41 -37.46
C ILE A 26 -17.91 4.13 -38.43
N ASP A 27 -16.61 3.80 -38.36
CA ASP A 27 -15.70 4.14 -39.46
C ASP A 27 -16.11 3.28 -40.68
N ARG A 28 -16.93 3.85 -41.55
CA ARG A 28 -17.65 3.18 -42.64
C ARG A 28 -16.77 2.33 -43.54
N ASN A 29 -15.48 2.48 -43.41
CA ASN A 29 -14.49 1.80 -44.24
C ASN A 29 -13.73 0.69 -43.54
N ILE A 30 -14.05 0.40 -42.20
CA ILE A 30 -13.53 -0.72 -41.42
C ILE A 30 -14.67 -1.22 -40.54
N ILE A 31 -15.33 -2.27 -40.94
CA ILE A 31 -16.55 -2.76 -40.29
C ILE A 31 -16.32 -4.19 -39.80
N LEU A 32 -16.68 -4.47 -38.55
CA LEU A 32 -16.70 -5.83 -38.02
C LEU A 32 -17.82 -6.61 -38.74
N ASP A 33 -17.46 -7.73 -39.34
CA ASP A 33 -18.42 -8.61 -40.00
C ASP A 33 -19.17 -9.49 -39.00
N THR A 34 -20.18 -10.18 -39.45
CA THR A 34 -20.99 -11.11 -38.68
C THR A 34 -20.15 -12.28 -38.15
N SER A 35 -20.53 -12.78 -37.00
CA SER A 35 -19.96 -14.01 -36.40
C SER A 35 -18.47 -13.95 -36.00
N PRO A 36 -18.03 -12.93 -35.25
CA PRO A 36 -16.74 -12.99 -34.58
C PRO A 36 -16.73 -14.20 -33.61
N ASP A 37 -15.64 -14.97 -33.62
CA ASP A 37 -15.46 -16.12 -32.75
C ASP A 37 -14.55 -15.77 -31.55
N GLY A 38 -14.83 -16.31 -30.37
CA GLY A 38 -14.07 -16.08 -29.14
C GLY A 38 -14.32 -14.72 -28.48
N LEU A 39 -15.35 -13.98 -28.94
CA LEU A 39 -15.70 -12.67 -28.38
C LEU A 39 -16.43 -12.77 -27.03
N TYR A 40 -17.41 -13.66 -26.97
CA TYR A 40 -18.28 -13.81 -25.81
C TYR A 40 -17.57 -14.60 -24.70
N ASP A 41 -18.25 -15.10 -23.75
CA ASP A 41 -17.79 -15.82 -22.57
C ASP A 41 -16.39 -16.44 -22.61
N THR A 42 -15.73 -16.45 -21.48
CA THR A 42 -14.39 -17.06 -21.37
C THR A 42 -14.49 -18.58 -21.42
N ALA A 43 -13.77 -19.20 -22.36
CA ALA A 43 -13.69 -20.65 -22.47
C ALA A 43 -13.00 -21.26 -21.24
N PHE A 44 -13.50 -22.41 -20.78
CA PHE A 44 -12.86 -23.19 -19.72
C PHE A 44 -12.82 -24.66 -20.09
N THR A 45 -11.88 -25.38 -19.49
CA THR A 45 -11.73 -26.83 -19.68
C THR A 45 -11.81 -27.51 -18.33
N VAL A 46 -12.75 -28.44 -18.19
CA VAL A 46 -12.88 -29.29 -17.01
C VAL A 46 -11.94 -30.47 -17.13
N ARG A 47 -11.07 -30.67 -16.16
CA ARG A 47 -10.21 -31.87 -16.08
C ARG A 47 -10.92 -32.94 -15.28
N THR A 48 -11.08 -34.10 -15.87
CA THR A 48 -11.73 -35.23 -15.23
C THR A 48 -10.75 -36.40 -15.09
N GLN A 49 -10.94 -37.21 -14.07
CA GLN A 49 -10.24 -38.47 -13.85
C GLN A 49 -11.27 -39.60 -13.65
N SER A 50 -11.11 -40.70 -14.34
CA SER A 50 -11.89 -41.92 -14.11
C SER A 50 -10.96 -43.11 -13.91
N GLY A 51 -11.30 -44.01 -12.98
CA GLY A 51 -10.62 -45.28 -12.79
C GLY A 51 -11.15 -46.35 -13.75
N ALA A 52 -10.35 -47.38 -14.05
CA ALA A 52 -10.66 -48.44 -15.03
C ALA A 52 -11.95 -49.23 -14.72
N PHE A 53 -12.47 -49.19 -13.50
CA PHE A 53 -13.68 -49.86 -13.05
C PHE A 53 -14.66 -48.94 -12.32
N GLU A 54 -14.47 -47.62 -12.41
CA GLU A 54 -15.32 -46.62 -11.77
C GLU A 54 -16.37 -46.14 -12.77
N PRO A 55 -17.68 -46.32 -12.52
CA PRO A 55 -18.70 -45.79 -13.40
C PRO A 55 -18.72 -44.25 -13.25
N GLY A 56 -18.41 -43.55 -14.34
CA GLY A 56 -18.28 -42.08 -14.36
C GLY A 56 -16.85 -41.61 -14.11
N GLY A 57 -16.70 -40.38 -13.59
CA GLY A 57 -15.41 -39.79 -13.30
C GLY A 57 -15.53 -38.68 -12.22
N ARG A 58 -14.38 -38.23 -11.72
CA ARG A 58 -14.28 -37.08 -10.78
C ARG A 58 -13.75 -35.86 -11.51
N ILE A 59 -14.30 -34.71 -11.20
CA ILE A 59 -13.72 -33.43 -11.60
C ILE A 59 -12.52 -33.18 -10.69
N ILE A 60 -11.33 -33.04 -11.29
CA ILE A 60 -10.07 -32.84 -10.56
C ILE A 60 -9.58 -31.39 -10.68
N GLY A 61 -10.23 -30.58 -11.52
CA GLY A 61 -9.94 -29.16 -11.64
C GLY A 61 -10.47 -28.56 -12.92
N GLU A 62 -10.35 -27.25 -13.00
CA GLU A 62 -10.69 -26.43 -14.16
C GLU A 62 -9.47 -25.67 -14.62
N SER A 63 -9.40 -25.35 -15.90
CA SER A 63 -8.37 -24.48 -16.46
C SER A 63 -8.97 -23.55 -17.48
N ILE A 64 -8.54 -22.31 -17.45
CA ILE A 64 -8.92 -21.28 -18.40
C ILE A 64 -7.77 -21.14 -19.40
N PRO A 65 -7.97 -21.52 -20.69
CA PRO A 65 -6.93 -21.42 -21.70
C PRO A 65 -6.71 -19.98 -22.15
N ILE A 66 -5.60 -19.72 -22.85
CA ILE A 66 -5.42 -18.50 -23.64
C ILE A 66 -6.61 -18.37 -24.60
N ARG A 67 -7.26 -17.22 -24.59
CA ARG A 67 -8.37 -16.95 -25.51
C ARG A 67 -7.82 -16.72 -26.93
N GLN A 68 -8.37 -17.43 -27.90
CA GLN A 68 -8.15 -17.13 -29.31
C GLN A 68 -9.41 -16.51 -29.88
N MET A 69 -9.22 -15.39 -30.60
CA MET A 69 -10.31 -14.70 -31.30
C MET A 69 -10.09 -14.76 -32.80
N THR A 70 -11.18 -15.02 -33.53
CA THR A 70 -11.19 -14.91 -34.99
C THR A 70 -12.18 -13.82 -35.35
N LEU A 71 -11.63 -12.72 -35.91
CA LEU A 71 -12.37 -11.47 -36.13
C LEU A 71 -12.41 -11.20 -37.63
N PRO A 72 -13.57 -11.37 -38.31
CA PRO A 72 -13.74 -10.98 -39.68
C PRO A 72 -14.09 -9.49 -39.80
N PHE A 73 -13.53 -8.82 -40.82
CA PHE A 73 -13.76 -7.39 -41.10
C PHE A 73 -13.98 -7.16 -42.58
N TRP A 74 -14.84 -6.19 -42.90
CA TRP A 74 -14.92 -5.58 -44.23
C TRP A 74 -14.07 -4.31 -44.26
N LEU A 75 -13.24 -4.18 -45.28
CA LEU A 75 -12.29 -3.07 -45.50
C LEU A 75 -12.42 -2.54 -46.92
N THR A 76 -12.11 -1.25 -47.10
CA THR A 76 -11.83 -0.71 -48.47
C THR A 76 -10.34 -0.72 -48.74
N LYS A 77 -9.96 -0.57 -50.00
CA LYS A 77 -8.56 -0.41 -50.45
C LYS A 77 -7.87 0.74 -49.74
N ALA A 78 -8.60 1.85 -49.54
CA ALA A 78 -8.06 3.06 -48.89
C ALA A 78 -7.74 2.81 -47.40
N THR A 79 -8.54 1.98 -46.71
CA THR A 79 -8.41 1.74 -45.27
C THR A 79 -7.54 0.53 -44.89
N ARG A 80 -7.25 -0.35 -45.84
CA ARG A 80 -6.42 -1.54 -45.64
C ARG A 80 -5.07 -1.19 -44.99
N ALA A 81 -4.38 -0.17 -45.46
CA ALA A 81 -3.07 0.21 -44.92
C ALA A 81 -3.18 0.77 -43.49
N ARG A 82 -4.25 1.51 -43.14
CA ARG A 82 -4.55 1.99 -41.80
C ARG A 82 -4.84 0.82 -40.88
N PHE A 83 -5.71 -0.09 -41.31
CA PHE A 83 -6.06 -1.31 -40.55
C PHE A 83 -4.82 -2.15 -40.23
N GLN A 84 -3.93 -2.36 -41.23
CA GLN A 84 -2.69 -3.09 -41.00
C GLN A 84 -1.76 -2.38 -40.01
N ARG A 85 -1.69 -1.05 -40.02
CA ARG A 85 -0.89 -0.27 -39.05
C ARG A 85 -1.41 -0.36 -37.63
N LEU A 86 -2.70 -0.56 -37.39
CA LEU A 86 -3.24 -0.81 -36.03
C LEU A 86 -2.54 -2.00 -35.38
N TRP A 87 -2.27 -3.05 -36.15
CA TRP A 87 -1.66 -4.29 -35.67
C TRP A 87 -0.13 -4.28 -35.69
N GLY A 88 0.47 -3.28 -36.33
CA GLY A 88 1.92 -3.18 -36.51
C GLY A 88 2.42 -3.90 -37.77
N THR A 89 3.72 -4.13 -37.81
CA THR A 89 4.42 -4.74 -38.97
C THR A 89 5.11 -6.04 -38.57
N PRO A 90 5.42 -6.94 -39.50
CA PRO A 90 6.21 -8.13 -39.21
C PRO A 90 7.50 -7.82 -38.44
N GLY A 91 7.71 -8.50 -37.32
CA GLY A 91 8.80 -8.25 -36.37
C GLY A 91 8.52 -7.17 -35.32
N ASN A 92 7.45 -6.38 -35.47
CA ASN A 92 7.03 -5.36 -34.50
C ASN A 92 5.51 -5.26 -34.43
N PHE A 93 4.86 -6.37 -34.11
CA PHE A 93 3.42 -6.38 -33.91
C PHE A 93 3.04 -5.76 -32.58
N HIS A 94 2.09 -4.85 -32.62
CA HIS A 94 1.58 -4.13 -31.45
C HIS A 94 0.56 -4.98 -30.68
N LYS A 95 0.36 -4.65 -29.42
CA LYS A 95 -0.83 -5.00 -28.68
C LYS A 95 -1.94 -4.05 -29.10
N VAL A 96 -3.12 -4.59 -29.39
CA VAL A 96 -4.32 -3.82 -29.76
C VAL A 96 -5.34 -4.03 -28.65
N LYS A 97 -5.93 -2.96 -28.14
CA LYS A 97 -7.03 -3.03 -27.20
C LYS A 97 -8.33 -3.18 -27.98
N TRP A 98 -9.12 -4.13 -27.58
CA TRP A 98 -10.50 -4.33 -28.00
C TRP A 98 -11.39 -3.79 -26.90
N HIS A 99 -12.01 -2.66 -27.12
CA HIS A 99 -12.95 -2.05 -26.21
C HIS A 99 -14.37 -2.45 -26.57
N TYR A 100 -15.11 -2.93 -25.60
CA TYR A 100 -16.51 -3.22 -25.67
C TYR A 100 -17.25 -2.25 -24.74
N ASP A 101 -17.91 -1.25 -25.31
CA ASP A 101 -18.70 -0.24 -24.58
C ASP A 101 -20.16 -0.65 -24.62
N GLY A 102 -20.61 -1.37 -23.60
CA GLY A 102 -21.97 -1.87 -23.44
C GLY A 102 -22.74 -1.18 -22.30
N PRO A 103 -23.95 -1.68 -22.00
CA PRO A 103 -24.75 -1.16 -20.87
C PRO A 103 -24.04 -1.28 -19.52
N SER A 104 -23.15 -2.24 -19.36
CA SER A 104 -22.35 -2.51 -18.17
C SER A 104 -21.04 -1.69 -18.10
N GLY A 105 -20.92 -0.66 -18.94
CA GLY A 105 -19.72 0.15 -19.07
C GLY A 105 -18.67 -0.47 -20.01
N ARG A 106 -17.48 0.13 -20.02
CA ARG A 106 -16.38 -0.32 -20.88
C ARG A 106 -15.67 -1.53 -20.32
N ARG A 107 -15.50 -2.57 -21.16
CA ARG A 107 -14.66 -3.74 -20.89
C ARG A 107 -13.65 -3.91 -22.00
N THR A 108 -12.42 -4.25 -21.65
CA THR A 108 -11.28 -4.23 -22.57
C THR A 108 -10.57 -5.58 -22.58
N LEU A 109 -10.25 -6.10 -23.77
CA LEU A 109 -9.29 -7.19 -23.98
C LEU A 109 -8.02 -6.64 -24.64
N ILE A 110 -6.88 -7.24 -24.33
CA ILE A 110 -5.60 -6.94 -24.98
C ILE A 110 -5.27 -8.05 -25.96
N LEU A 111 -5.37 -7.72 -27.24
CA LEU A 111 -5.17 -8.61 -28.37
C LEU A 111 -3.73 -8.52 -28.87
N LYS A 112 -3.21 -9.65 -29.35
CA LYS A 112 -1.98 -9.72 -30.17
C LYS A 112 -2.20 -10.65 -31.33
N LEU A 113 -1.75 -10.27 -32.54
CA LEU A 113 -1.84 -11.15 -33.71
C LEU A 113 -1.18 -12.50 -33.42
N ALA A 114 -1.91 -13.59 -33.73
CA ALA A 114 -1.41 -14.97 -33.68
C ALA A 114 -0.70 -15.39 -34.97
N LYS A 115 -1.15 -14.82 -36.09
CA LYS A 115 -0.64 -15.06 -37.43
C LYS A 115 -0.91 -13.86 -38.33
N GLU A 116 -0.46 -13.91 -39.58
CA GLU A 116 -0.75 -12.89 -40.58
C GLU A 116 -2.26 -12.66 -40.79
N ILE A 117 -2.65 -11.44 -41.15
CA ILE A 117 -4.02 -11.11 -41.53
C ILE A 117 -4.30 -11.74 -42.88
N VAL A 118 -5.35 -12.55 -42.96
CA VAL A 118 -5.76 -13.19 -44.21
C VAL A 118 -6.73 -12.25 -44.93
N TYR A 119 -6.39 -11.82 -46.12
CA TYR A 119 -7.26 -11.05 -47.00
C TYR A 119 -7.85 -11.96 -48.06
N THR A 120 -9.14 -11.91 -48.22
CA THR A 120 -9.88 -12.64 -49.25
C THR A 120 -10.80 -11.68 -49.99
N THR A 121 -11.11 -12.01 -51.22
CA THR A 121 -12.16 -11.40 -52.01
C THR A 121 -13.28 -12.42 -52.18
N GLU A 122 -14.52 -12.01 -52.37
CA GLU A 122 -15.58 -12.93 -52.73
C GLU A 122 -15.43 -13.41 -54.15
N ASP A 123 -15.95 -14.61 -54.45
CA ASP A 123 -15.94 -15.18 -55.80
C ASP A 123 -16.68 -14.26 -56.76
N GLY A 124 -15.99 -13.81 -57.79
CA GLY A 124 -16.50 -12.88 -58.78
C GLY A 124 -16.27 -11.39 -58.47
N PHE A 125 -15.64 -11.08 -57.30
CA PHE A 125 -15.18 -9.70 -56.99
C PHE A 125 -13.69 -9.54 -57.25
N ASP A 126 -13.33 -8.46 -57.96
CA ASP A 126 -11.95 -8.02 -58.07
C ASP A 126 -11.71 -6.88 -57.08
N ALA A 127 -10.91 -7.12 -56.06
CA ALA A 127 -10.62 -6.16 -55.01
C ALA A 127 -10.06 -4.83 -55.53
N ASP A 128 -9.43 -4.83 -56.68
CA ASP A 128 -8.92 -3.60 -57.33
C ASP A 128 -10.02 -2.80 -58.09
N ILE A 129 -11.11 -3.47 -58.45
CA ILE A 129 -12.26 -2.85 -59.13
C ILE A 129 -13.38 -2.51 -58.16
N ASP A 130 -13.71 -3.42 -57.23
CA ASP A 130 -14.85 -3.30 -56.33
C ASP A 130 -14.52 -2.58 -55.03
N ASP A 131 -13.23 -2.32 -54.76
CA ASP A 131 -12.70 -1.60 -53.58
C ASP A 131 -13.10 -2.20 -52.23
N VAL A 132 -13.33 -3.51 -52.18
CA VAL A 132 -13.77 -4.23 -50.96
C VAL A 132 -12.89 -5.44 -50.71
N TYR A 133 -12.41 -5.56 -49.45
CA TYR A 133 -11.69 -6.72 -48.94
C TYR A 133 -12.39 -7.29 -47.73
N HIS A 134 -12.40 -8.60 -47.66
CA HIS A 134 -12.71 -9.32 -46.43
C HIS A 134 -11.40 -9.70 -45.75
N ALA A 135 -11.18 -9.24 -44.53
CA ALA A 135 -9.98 -9.47 -43.73
C ALA A 135 -10.32 -10.32 -42.52
N VAL A 136 -9.59 -11.41 -42.33
CA VAL A 136 -9.73 -12.26 -41.14
C VAL A 136 -8.50 -12.11 -40.26
N VAL A 137 -8.72 -11.61 -39.06
CA VAL A 137 -7.71 -11.46 -38.01
C VAL A 137 -7.83 -12.61 -37.03
N THR A 138 -6.75 -13.35 -36.81
CA THR A 138 -6.65 -14.32 -35.70
C THR A 138 -5.75 -13.69 -34.64
N ALA A 139 -6.31 -13.45 -33.45
CA ALA A 139 -5.61 -12.82 -32.34
C ALA A 139 -5.62 -13.74 -31.10
N LEU A 140 -4.58 -13.58 -30.27
CA LEU A 140 -4.47 -14.21 -28.96
C LEU A 140 -4.67 -13.15 -27.88
N VAL A 141 -5.38 -13.54 -26.83
CA VAL A 141 -5.58 -12.77 -25.60
C VAL A 141 -4.96 -13.55 -24.46
N VAL A 142 -3.81 -13.09 -23.96
CA VAL A 142 -3.03 -13.82 -22.96
C VAL A 142 -3.78 -13.86 -21.62
N ASN A 143 -4.34 -12.72 -21.18
CA ASN A 143 -5.32 -12.71 -20.10
C ASN A 143 -6.71 -12.82 -20.72
N PRO A 144 -7.39 -13.97 -20.60
CA PRO A 144 -8.66 -14.19 -21.29
C PRO A 144 -9.84 -13.40 -20.72
N MET A 145 -9.64 -12.72 -19.60
CA MET A 145 -10.66 -11.93 -18.91
C MET A 145 -10.72 -10.51 -19.46
N TYR A 146 -11.92 -9.95 -19.49
CA TYR A 146 -12.14 -8.54 -19.79
C TYR A 146 -11.76 -7.68 -18.60
N GLU A 147 -11.00 -6.64 -18.83
CA GLU A 147 -10.61 -5.65 -17.82
C GLU A 147 -11.54 -4.43 -17.89
N SER A 148 -12.12 -4.03 -16.77
CA SER A 148 -12.84 -2.76 -16.63
C SER A 148 -11.90 -1.62 -16.23
N ALA A 149 -12.42 -0.41 -16.08
CA ALA A 149 -11.63 0.73 -15.62
C ALA A 149 -10.94 0.42 -14.30
N GLU A 150 -9.66 0.77 -14.22
CA GLU A 150 -8.86 0.64 -13.01
C GLU A 150 -9.31 1.67 -11.97
N ASP A 151 -9.48 1.25 -10.72
CA ASP A 151 -9.65 2.14 -9.60
C ASP A 151 -8.30 2.35 -8.89
N VAL A 152 -7.90 3.62 -8.71
CA VAL A 152 -6.63 3.98 -8.09
C VAL A 152 -6.88 4.95 -6.94
N GLN A 153 -6.57 4.49 -5.75
CA GLN A 153 -6.67 5.29 -4.53
C GLN A 153 -5.29 5.56 -3.97
N SER A 154 -5.12 6.69 -3.32
CA SER A 154 -3.86 7.02 -2.64
C SER A 154 -4.11 7.74 -1.32
N TRP A 155 -3.25 7.45 -0.35
CA TRP A 155 -3.24 8.11 0.93
C TRP A 155 -1.82 8.58 1.26
N ARG A 156 -1.70 9.77 1.86
CA ARG A 156 -0.44 10.33 2.33
C ARG A 156 -0.41 10.39 3.85
N ASN A 157 0.70 9.93 4.41
CA ASN A 157 0.92 9.99 5.85
C ASN A 157 1.02 11.45 6.33
N PRO A 158 0.12 11.92 7.22
CA PRO A 158 0.16 13.31 7.71
C PRO A 158 1.37 13.63 8.60
N GLY A 159 2.11 12.63 9.06
CA GLY A 159 3.18 12.78 10.02
C GLY A 159 2.68 12.92 11.46
N ASN A 160 3.26 12.09 12.32
CA ASN A 160 2.96 12.08 13.74
C ASN A 160 4.24 11.75 14.50
N PHE A 161 4.66 12.66 15.36
CA PHE A 161 5.94 12.56 16.05
C PHE A 161 5.76 12.78 17.55
N THR A 162 6.50 12.03 18.34
CA THR A 162 6.67 12.31 19.76
C THR A 162 8.08 12.87 19.99
N VAL A 163 8.14 14.06 20.57
CA VAL A 163 9.38 14.71 21.04
C VAL A 163 9.52 14.43 22.52
N TRP A 164 10.64 13.88 22.91
CA TRP A 164 10.97 13.53 24.29
C TRP A 164 12.19 14.34 24.73
N LEU A 165 12.11 14.95 25.91
CA LEU A 165 13.22 15.63 26.54
C LEU A 165 13.43 15.16 27.98
N ALA A 166 14.70 14.87 28.32
CA ALA A 166 15.13 14.64 29.68
C ALA A 166 16.23 15.65 30.03
N ALA A 167 15.83 16.85 30.46
CA ALA A 167 16.71 17.95 30.76
C ALA A 167 16.26 18.68 32.02
N THR A 168 17.21 19.28 32.74
CA THR A 168 16.95 20.11 33.93
C THR A 168 16.99 21.60 33.64
N SER A 169 17.62 22.00 32.57
CA SER A 169 17.73 23.39 32.10
C SER A 169 18.23 23.44 30.67
N GLY A 170 18.30 24.63 30.09
CA GLY A 170 18.84 24.85 28.75
C GLY A 170 17.76 25.02 27.70
N THR A 171 18.18 24.90 26.45
CA THR A 171 17.32 25.10 25.28
C THR A 171 17.59 24.01 24.25
N PHE A 172 16.63 23.78 23.37
CA PHE A 172 16.74 22.90 22.23
C PHE A 172 16.23 23.56 20.97
N LYS A 173 16.47 22.95 19.83
CA LYS A 173 15.86 23.31 18.55
C LYS A 173 15.22 22.09 17.94
N LEU A 174 14.12 22.28 17.24
CA LEU A 174 13.54 21.29 16.37
C LEU A 174 13.96 21.55 14.93
N GLY A 175 14.34 20.50 14.23
CA GLY A 175 14.68 20.54 12.82
C GLY A 175 13.56 19.95 11.99
N TRP A 176 13.28 20.56 10.85
CA TRP A 176 12.39 20.00 9.84
C TRP A 176 13.19 19.74 8.58
N VAL A 177 13.26 18.48 8.15
CA VAL A 177 13.99 18.03 6.96
C VAL A 177 12.98 17.58 5.93
N SER A 178 12.85 18.34 4.86
CA SER A 178 12.06 17.98 3.68
C SER A 178 12.95 17.54 2.54
N SER A 179 12.37 17.16 1.39
CA SER A 179 13.14 16.83 0.18
C SER A 179 13.91 18.02 -0.41
N THR A 180 13.52 19.23 -0.06
CA THR A 180 14.03 20.48 -0.66
C THR A 180 14.74 21.39 0.32
N SER A 181 14.53 21.22 1.64
CA SER A 181 15.05 22.11 2.67
C SER A 181 15.37 21.36 3.96
N SER A 182 16.29 21.92 4.72
CA SER A 182 16.55 21.55 6.12
C SER A 182 16.53 22.82 6.95
N GLU A 183 15.56 22.94 7.84
CA GLU A 183 15.29 24.16 8.62
C GLU A 183 15.38 23.84 10.11
N LEU A 184 15.77 24.84 10.91
CA LEU A 184 15.82 24.75 12.36
C LEU A 184 14.95 25.85 12.97
N THR A 185 14.19 25.51 14.01
CA THR A 185 13.44 26.50 14.80
C THR A 185 14.37 27.49 15.51
N ALA A 186 13.83 28.59 15.94
CA ALA A 186 14.43 29.35 17.00
C ALA A 186 14.66 28.47 18.24
N VAL A 187 15.48 28.93 19.19
CA VAL A 187 15.73 28.21 20.45
C VAL A 187 14.45 28.10 21.28
N ILE A 188 14.17 26.89 21.77
CA ILE A 188 12.99 26.57 22.56
C ILE A 188 13.46 26.20 23.98
N PRO A 189 12.91 26.79 25.04
CA PRO A 189 13.23 26.41 26.42
C PRO A 189 12.85 24.94 26.71
N TYR A 190 13.64 24.26 27.56
CA TYR A 190 13.39 22.87 27.91
C TYR A 190 11.99 22.60 28.51
N ASN A 191 11.43 23.60 29.18
CA ASN A 191 10.12 23.58 29.86
C ASN A 191 9.03 24.29 29.03
N ALA A 192 9.20 24.43 27.74
CA ALA A 192 8.25 25.10 26.85
C ALA A 192 6.87 24.47 26.91
N THR A 193 5.82 25.25 26.78
CA THR A 193 4.47 24.75 26.60
C THR A 193 4.27 24.22 25.19
N ALA A 194 3.27 23.38 24.96
CA ALA A 194 2.91 22.90 23.64
C ALA A 194 2.67 24.04 22.64
N ALA A 195 2.01 25.11 23.07
CA ALA A 195 1.80 26.30 22.23
C ALA A 195 3.10 27.00 21.81
N THR A 196 4.10 27.05 22.70
CA THR A 196 5.42 27.60 22.37
C THR A 196 6.15 26.75 21.35
N VAL A 197 6.10 25.43 21.49
CA VAL A 197 6.68 24.47 20.53
C VAL A 197 5.96 24.58 19.17
N GLN A 198 4.63 24.67 19.18
CA GLN A 198 3.84 24.84 17.97
C GLN A 198 4.20 26.14 17.23
N ALA A 199 4.23 27.27 17.92
CA ALA A 199 4.59 28.54 17.32
C ALA A 199 6.01 28.53 16.72
N ALA A 200 6.95 27.86 17.37
CA ALA A 200 8.29 27.72 16.84
C ALA A 200 8.34 26.86 15.54
N LEU A 201 7.53 25.82 15.43
CA LEU A 201 7.41 25.01 14.23
C LEU A 201 6.66 25.73 13.11
N GLU A 202 5.58 26.43 13.42
CA GLU A 202 4.82 27.24 12.46
C GLU A 202 5.63 28.41 11.86
N ALA A 203 6.66 28.86 12.54
CA ALA A 203 7.59 29.87 12.04
C ALA A 203 8.54 29.35 10.94
N LEU A 204 8.63 28.02 10.74
CA LEU A 204 9.42 27.45 9.67
C LEU A 204 8.68 27.61 8.33
N PRO A 205 9.35 28.16 7.27
CA PRO A 205 8.73 28.36 5.96
C PRO A 205 8.13 27.09 5.33
N SER A 206 8.77 25.95 5.54
CA SER A 206 8.31 24.65 5.01
C SER A 206 7.09 24.08 5.76
N ILE A 207 6.75 24.59 6.93
CA ILE A 207 5.57 24.19 7.71
C ILE A 207 4.48 25.25 7.56
N GLY A 208 4.75 26.49 7.98
CA GLY A 208 3.81 27.59 7.95
C GLY A 208 2.71 27.51 9.02
N ALA A 209 2.04 28.65 9.24
CA ALA A 209 1.00 28.80 10.27
C ALA A 209 -0.20 27.87 10.02
N GLY A 210 -0.70 27.21 11.07
CA GLY A 210 -1.88 26.34 11.05
C GLY A 210 -1.65 24.94 10.48
N ASN A 211 -0.43 24.61 10.06
CA ASN A 211 -0.11 23.33 9.45
C ASN A 211 0.53 22.31 10.42
N VAL A 212 0.59 22.63 11.70
CA VAL A 212 1.05 21.73 12.74
C VAL A 212 0.23 21.92 14.01
N THR A 213 -0.04 20.82 14.69
CA THR A 213 -0.69 20.82 16.00
C THR A 213 0.25 20.17 16.99
N VAL A 214 0.49 20.81 18.11
CA VAL A 214 1.32 20.30 19.20
C VAL A 214 0.49 20.15 20.46
N THR A 215 0.55 18.98 21.06
CA THR A 215 -0.12 18.66 22.34
C THR A 215 0.85 18.02 23.31
N GLY A 216 0.49 18.00 24.59
CA GLY A 216 1.31 17.41 25.65
C GLY A 216 1.93 18.43 26.58
N ASP A 217 2.75 17.93 27.50
CA ASP A 217 3.37 18.70 28.58
C ASP A 217 4.87 18.86 28.35
N PRO A 218 5.52 19.80 29.05
CA PRO A 218 6.97 19.95 29.00
C PRO A 218 7.71 18.64 29.24
N GLY A 219 8.63 18.31 28.32
CA GLY A 219 9.36 17.05 28.30
C GLY A 219 8.77 15.96 27.40
N LYS A 220 7.50 16.09 27.02
CA LYS A 220 6.86 15.13 26.08
C LYS A 220 5.77 15.81 25.26
N TRP A 221 6.03 16.05 24.00
CA TRP A 221 5.06 16.62 23.07
C TRP A 221 4.76 15.66 21.95
N THR A 222 3.48 15.65 21.52
CA THR A 222 3.04 15.03 20.29
C THR A 222 2.87 16.12 19.25
N VAL A 223 3.53 15.95 18.11
CA VAL A 223 3.54 16.89 16.97
C VAL A 223 2.87 16.19 15.80
N VAL A 224 1.75 16.72 15.33
CA VAL A 224 1.01 16.23 14.15
C VAL A 224 1.03 17.29 13.07
N THR A 225 1.45 16.93 11.86
CA THR A 225 1.47 17.86 10.71
C THR A 225 0.25 17.67 9.82
N ALA A 226 -0.13 18.73 9.09
CA ALA A 226 -1.14 18.63 8.05
C ALA A 226 -0.64 17.77 6.85
N ASP A 227 -1.57 17.23 6.07
CA ASP A 227 -1.27 16.36 4.91
C ASP A 227 -0.44 17.06 3.82
N SER A 228 -0.48 18.39 3.78
CA SER A 228 0.30 19.21 2.84
C SER A 228 1.76 19.40 3.24
N VAL A 229 2.13 19.05 4.47
CA VAL A 229 3.47 19.26 5.03
C VAL A 229 4.26 17.97 5.04
N HIS A 230 5.33 17.89 4.26
CA HIS A 230 6.10 16.68 4.03
C HIS A 230 7.52 16.80 4.57
N GLY A 231 7.91 15.89 5.46
CA GLY A 231 9.26 15.89 6.02
C GLY A 231 9.42 15.02 7.26
N VAL A 232 10.58 15.16 7.88
CA VAL A 232 10.98 14.44 9.09
C VAL A 232 11.32 15.44 10.17
N LEU A 233 10.76 15.24 11.37
CA LEU A 233 11.09 16.02 12.55
C LEU A 233 12.37 15.49 13.20
N THR A 234 13.28 16.36 13.52
CA THR A 234 14.53 16.08 14.24
C THR A 234 14.67 16.97 15.46
N VAL A 235 15.60 16.67 16.36
CA VAL A 235 15.86 17.49 17.54
C VAL A 235 17.35 17.71 17.73
N ASP A 236 17.75 18.95 17.97
CA ASP A 236 19.06 19.35 18.44
C ASP A 236 18.97 19.74 19.93
N GLY A 237 19.45 18.86 20.78
CA GLY A 237 19.46 19.01 22.23
C GLY A 237 20.85 19.34 22.79
N THR A 238 21.81 19.77 21.97
CA THR A 238 23.22 20.02 22.40
C THR A 238 23.36 21.10 23.47
N SER A 239 22.39 22.03 23.54
CA SER A 239 22.36 23.13 24.55
C SER A 239 21.51 22.77 25.77
N LEU A 240 21.08 21.54 25.92
CA LEU A 240 20.36 21.06 27.10
C LEU A 240 21.33 20.57 28.17
N ALA A 241 21.04 20.84 29.42
CA ALA A 241 21.71 20.20 30.54
C ALA A 241 21.08 18.81 30.76
N PRO A 242 21.86 17.72 30.63
CA PRO A 242 21.33 16.38 30.78
C PRO A 242 20.75 16.14 32.17
N LEU A 243 19.71 15.34 32.25
CA LEU A 243 19.20 14.88 33.53
C LEU A 243 20.21 13.92 34.14
N SER A 244 20.66 14.21 35.36
CA SER A 244 21.48 13.25 36.11
C SER A 244 20.63 12.07 36.55
N PHE A 245 21.12 10.86 36.28
CA PHE A 245 20.61 9.64 36.82
C PHE A 245 21.78 8.84 37.38
N SER A 246 21.83 8.66 38.68
CA SER A 246 22.90 7.91 39.31
C SER A 246 22.36 6.97 40.40
N ILE A 247 23.10 5.88 40.62
CA ILE A 247 22.88 4.94 41.72
C ILE A 247 24.10 4.97 42.58
N THR A 248 23.92 5.32 43.86
CA THR A 248 24.99 5.26 44.86
C THR A 248 24.83 4.04 45.73
N LEU A 249 25.84 3.17 45.74
CA LEU A 249 25.82 1.92 46.53
C LEU A 249 26.34 2.19 47.94
N GLY A 250 25.57 1.81 48.93
CA GLY A 250 26.00 1.68 50.32
C GLY A 250 26.30 0.22 50.69
N THR A 251 26.54 -0.07 51.96
CA THR A 251 26.94 -1.40 52.44
C THR A 251 25.79 -2.42 52.34
N LEU A 252 24.53 -2.02 52.62
CA LEU A 252 23.32 -2.89 52.61
C LEU A 252 22.17 -2.25 51.83
N SER A 253 22.40 -1.08 51.24
CA SER A 253 21.36 -0.30 50.55
C SER A 253 21.96 0.47 49.41
N PHE A 254 21.10 1.00 48.55
CA PHE A 254 21.45 1.93 47.47
C PHE A 254 20.50 3.11 47.47
N THR A 255 20.93 4.20 46.89
CA THR A 255 20.07 5.37 46.60
C THR A 255 20.02 5.62 45.12
N ILE A 256 18.91 6.17 44.64
CA ILE A 256 18.71 6.59 43.22
C ILE A 256 18.60 8.09 43.23
N GLU A 257 19.43 8.74 42.43
CA GLU A 257 19.34 10.16 42.18
C GLU A 257 18.77 10.43 40.79
N ILE A 258 17.79 11.31 40.69
CA ILE A 258 17.15 11.74 39.45
C ILE A 258 16.98 13.26 39.49
N GLY A 259 17.69 13.96 38.58
CA GLY A 259 17.57 15.40 38.44
C GLY A 259 17.85 16.18 39.73
N GLY A 260 18.87 15.76 40.45
CA GLY A 260 19.30 16.38 41.70
C GLY A 260 18.47 16.01 42.94
N GLN A 261 17.47 15.16 42.83
CA GLN A 261 16.73 14.60 43.96
C GLN A 261 17.12 13.16 44.21
N THR A 262 17.34 12.80 45.44
CA THR A 262 17.84 11.49 45.86
C THR A 262 16.80 10.78 46.71
N THR A 263 16.55 9.48 46.45
CA THR A 263 15.67 8.65 47.27
C THR A 263 16.26 8.42 48.65
N ALA A 264 15.41 8.11 49.62
CA ALA A 264 15.88 7.46 50.84
C ALA A 264 16.63 6.14 50.51
N PRO A 265 17.52 5.66 51.38
CA PRO A 265 18.23 4.39 51.14
C PRO A 265 17.28 3.23 50.92
N ILE A 266 17.47 2.50 49.83
CA ILE A 266 16.64 1.36 49.41
C ILE A 266 17.45 0.09 49.65
N SER A 267 16.89 -0.90 50.34
CA SER A 267 17.55 -2.19 50.57
C SER A 267 17.83 -2.92 49.25
N PHE A 268 18.94 -3.65 49.17
CA PHE A 268 19.23 -4.52 48.01
C PHE A 268 18.21 -5.63 47.83
N THR A 269 17.45 -5.97 48.88
CA THR A 269 16.35 -6.95 48.83
C THR A 269 14.96 -6.33 48.62
N ALA A 270 14.91 -5.03 48.28
CA ALA A 270 13.65 -4.33 48.07
C ALA A 270 12.87 -4.89 46.89
N SER A 271 11.56 -4.94 47.05
CA SER A 271 10.63 -5.32 45.98
C SER A 271 10.45 -4.17 44.95
N ALA A 272 9.92 -4.48 43.80
CA ALA A 272 9.56 -3.50 42.80
C ALA A 272 8.61 -2.41 43.35
N SER A 273 7.67 -2.79 44.23
CA SER A 273 6.77 -1.85 44.87
C SER A 273 7.47 -0.91 45.85
N THR A 274 8.48 -1.39 46.57
CA THR A 274 9.28 -0.55 47.49
C THR A 274 10.12 0.47 46.71
N ILE A 275 10.73 0.06 45.61
CA ILE A 275 11.47 0.97 44.70
C ILE A 275 10.54 1.99 44.08
N LYS A 276 9.34 1.57 43.65
CA LYS A 276 8.33 2.49 43.14
C LYS A 276 7.97 3.57 44.16
N GLN A 277 7.62 3.15 45.40
CA GLN A 277 7.29 4.10 46.48
C GLN A 277 8.42 5.10 46.75
N ALA A 278 9.66 4.62 46.84
CA ALA A 278 10.82 5.51 47.03
C ALA A 278 10.99 6.54 45.93
N LEU A 279 10.77 6.16 44.68
CA LEU A 279 10.83 7.06 43.53
C LEU A 279 9.67 8.06 43.50
N GLU A 280 8.45 7.64 43.85
CA GLU A 280 7.27 8.47 43.91
C GLU A 280 7.30 9.54 45.00
N GLN A 281 8.17 9.40 45.98
CA GLN A 281 8.42 10.43 47.00
C GLN A 281 9.28 11.59 46.46
N LEU A 282 9.96 11.43 45.35
CA LEU A 282 10.69 12.52 44.71
C LEU A 282 9.67 13.49 44.08
N SER A 283 9.78 14.78 44.42
CA SER A 283 8.84 15.79 43.92
C SER A 283 8.84 15.97 42.41
N ASN A 284 9.92 15.59 41.73
CA ASN A 284 10.04 15.60 40.28
C ASN A 284 9.46 14.36 39.59
N ILE A 285 8.99 13.35 40.35
CA ILE A 285 8.31 12.15 39.86
C ILE A 285 6.85 12.18 40.28
N GLY A 286 6.58 12.28 41.56
CA GLY A 286 5.22 12.33 42.14
C GLY A 286 4.48 10.97 42.13
N SER A 287 3.27 10.97 42.68
CA SER A 287 2.43 9.76 42.78
C SER A 287 2.04 9.26 41.38
N ASN A 288 2.13 7.92 41.20
CA ASN A 288 1.89 7.25 39.90
C ASN A 288 2.81 7.71 38.75
N GLY A 289 3.91 8.38 39.08
CA GLY A 289 4.85 8.90 38.09
C GLY A 289 5.81 7.85 37.52
N VAL A 290 5.88 6.66 38.10
CA VAL A 290 6.77 5.60 37.65
C VAL A 290 6.12 4.21 37.84
N THR A 291 6.37 3.34 36.87
CA THR A 291 6.08 1.90 36.98
C THR A 291 7.41 1.16 37.10
N VAL A 292 7.48 0.25 38.09
CA VAL A 292 8.65 -0.59 38.33
C VAL A 292 8.24 -2.05 38.16
N THR A 293 8.91 -2.74 37.25
CA THR A 293 8.71 -4.18 36.98
C THR A 293 9.98 -4.95 37.24
N SER A 294 9.84 -6.11 37.86
CA SER A 294 10.99 -7.03 38.06
C SER A 294 11.36 -7.69 36.76
N THR A 295 12.64 -7.76 36.47
CA THR A 295 13.22 -8.47 35.32
C THR A 295 14.16 -9.56 35.80
N PHE A 296 14.64 -10.41 34.91
CA PHE A 296 15.56 -11.49 35.26
C PHE A 296 16.90 -10.97 35.87
N PHE A 297 17.34 -9.78 35.48
CA PHE A 297 18.60 -9.18 35.92
C PHE A 297 18.45 -7.92 36.80
N GLY A 298 17.24 -7.63 37.30
CA GLY A 298 17.01 -6.43 38.13
C GLY A 298 15.61 -5.85 37.93
N PHE A 299 15.49 -4.55 37.71
CA PHE A 299 14.22 -3.86 37.56
C PHE A 299 14.21 -2.97 36.32
N ALA A 300 13.06 -2.90 35.67
CA ALA A 300 12.81 -1.92 34.63
C ALA A 300 11.88 -0.82 35.18
N LEU A 301 12.28 0.43 35.00
CA LEU A 301 11.51 1.62 35.38
C LEU A 301 10.97 2.30 34.14
N SER A 302 9.67 2.51 34.11
CA SER A 302 8.98 3.28 33.09
C SER A 302 8.37 4.51 33.74
N PHE A 303 8.80 5.68 33.34
CA PHE A 303 8.36 6.95 33.89
C PHE A 303 7.16 7.49 33.14
N MET A 304 6.10 7.88 33.86
CA MET A 304 4.85 8.39 33.32
C MET A 304 4.72 9.91 33.51
N THR A 305 5.48 10.48 34.43
CA THR A 305 5.48 11.90 34.76
C THR A 305 6.90 12.40 35.03
N GLY A 306 7.05 13.69 35.20
CA GLY A 306 8.31 14.32 35.53
C GLY A 306 9.30 14.38 34.37
N PRO A 307 10.58 14.69 34.67
CA PRO A 307 11.58 14.95 33.64
C PRO A 307 12.00 13.73 32.84
N LEU A 308 11.63 12.54 33.27
CA LEU A 308 11.88 11.26 32.55
C LEU A 308 10.60 10.70 31.90
N ASN A 309 9.53 11.48 31.82
CA ASN A 309 8.27 11.00 31.25
C ASN A 309 8.48 10.31 29.90
N GLY A 310 8.11 9.04 29.83
CA GLY A 310 8.22 8.22 28.64
C GLY A 310 9.58 7.54 28.40
N PHE A 311 10.52 7.67 29.32
CA PHE A 311 11.77 6.92 29.26
C PHE A 311 11.65 5.58 30.00
N LEU A 312 12.32 4.58 29.46
CA LEU A 312 12.52 3.27 30.08
C LEU A 312 13.95 3.19 30.58
N VAL A 313 14.14 2.96 31.86
CA VAL A 313 15.47 2.78 32.49
C VAL A 313 15.56 1.38 33.08
N ALA A 314 16.58 0.63 32.67
CA ALA A 314 16.85 -0.67 33.28
C ALA A 314 17.83 -0.47 34.46
N LEU A 315 17.39 -0.89 35.68
CA LEU A 315 18.23 -0.93 36.85
C LEU A 315 18.88 -2.32 36.95
N PHE A 316 20.18 -2.36 36.76
CA PHE A 316 20.99 -3.54 37.04
C PHE A 316 21.66 -3.38 38.41
N THR A 317 21.61 -4.41 39.22
CA THR A 317 22.30 -4.42 40.52
C THR A 317 23.82 -4.20 40.28
N GLY A 318 24.33 -3.02 40.63
CA GLY A 318 25.74 -2.71 40.69
C GLY A 318 26.31 -1.89 39.55
N ARG A 319 25.55 -1.30 38.65
CA ARG A 319 26.09 -0.39 37.61
C ARG A 319 25.26 0.89 37.49
N SER A 320 25.92 2.04 37.55
CA SER A 320 25.36 3.31 37.10
C SER A 320 25.28 3.31 35.58
N GLN A 321 24.11 3.56 35.00
CA GLN A 321 23.97 3.83 33.56
C GLN A 321 24.26 5.30 33.30
N ALA A 322 25.42 5.60 32.72
CA ALA A 322 25.66 6.90 32.11
C ALA A 322 25.02 6.93 30.71
N GLY A 323 24.23 7.94 30.44
CA GLY A 323 23.73 8.24 29.08
C GLY A 323 22.22 8.04 28.88
N ILE A 324 21.38 8.77 29.61
CA ILE A 324 20.01 9.02 29.20
C ILE A 324 20.07 9.99 28.01
N HIS A 325 19.48 9.63 26.87
CA HIS A 325 19.38 10.54 25.75
C HIS A 325 18.64 11.81 26.20
N VAL A 326 19.28 12.97 26.03
CA VAL A 326 18.77 14.26 26.49
C VAL A 326 17.55 14.70 25.66
N ALA A 327 17.52 14.31 24.40
CA ALA A 327 16.44 14.64 23.49
C ALA A 327 16.27 13.53 22.43
N LYS A 328 15.04 13.21 22.11
CA LYS A 328 14.68 12.19 21.11
C LYS A 328 13.39 12.57 20.39
N VAL A 329 13.37 12.34 19.09
CA VAL A 329 12.13 12.31 18.30
C VAL A 329 11.84 10.88 17.86
N THR A 330 10.60 10.47 17.97
CA THR A 330 10.12 9.19 17.48
C THR A 330 8.91 9.44 16.57
N ALA A 331 8.93 8.89 15.36
CA ALA A 331 7.75 8.86 14.50
C ALA A 331 6.75 7.84 15.06
N ASN A 332 5.49 8.25 15.15
CA ASN A 332 4.39 7.39 15.57
C ASN A 332 3.67 6.83 14.33
N PRO A 333 3.09 5.63 14.40
CA PRO A 333 2.31 5.10 13.29
C PRO A 333 0.99 5.88 13.11
N ASN A 334 0.61 6.07 11.85
CA ASN A 334 -0.70 6.58 11.45
C ASN A 334 -1.41 5.54 10.59
N THR A 335 -2.75 5.58 10.60
CA THR A 335 -3.58 4.68 9.81
C THR A 335 -4.32 5.47 8.74
N GLY A 336 -4.13 5.09 7.49
CA GLY A 336 -4.95 5.47 6.36
C GLY A 336 -5.97 4.38 6.05
N TRP A 337 -7.06 4.74 5.40
CA TRP A 337 -8.12 3.83 5.02
C TRP A 337 -8.32 3.85 3.52
N PHE A 338 -8.53 2.68 2.94
CA PHE A 338 -8.81 2.47 1.53
C PHE A 338 -10.14 1.74 1.39
N GLU A 339 -10.86 2.07 0.34
CA GLU A 339 -12.13 1.47 -0.03
C GLU A 339 -11.89 0.33 -1.02
N VAL A 340 -12.37 -0.86 -0.67
CA VAL A 340 -12.20 -2.06 -1.50
C VAL A 340 -13.56 -2.66 -1.77
N TRP A 341 -13.88 -2.84 -3.06
CA TRP A 341 -15.07 -3.58 -3.47
C TRP A 341 -14.80 -4.31 -4.78
N ASN A 342 -15.45 -5.44 -4.94
CA ASN A 342 -15.32 -6.27 -6.12
C ASN A 342 -16.70 -6.61 -6.70
N PRO A 343 -17.20 -5.84 -7.68
CA PRO A 343 -18.50 -6.10 -8.31
C PRO A 343 -18.45 -7.25 -9.31
N THR A 344 -17.27 -7.79 -9.61
CA THR A 344 -17.03 -8.73 -10.70
C THR A 344 -17.26 -10.18 -10.30
N ASP A 345 -17.38 -11.06 -11.29
CA ASP A 345 -17.41 -12.50 -11.13
C ASP A 345 -16.03 -13.15 -10.96
N GLN A 346 -14.95 -12.34 -11.01
CA GLN A 346 -13.57 -12.80 -10.86
C GLN A 346 -12.95 -12.33 -9.54
N PRO A 347 -11.97 -13.08 -8.99
CA PRO A 347 -11.21 -12.63 -7.83
C PRO A 347 -10.47 -11.31 -8.13
N LEU A 348 -10.54 -10.34 -7.21
CA LEU A 348 -9.79 -9.10 -7.30
C LEU A 348 -8.50 -9.21 -6.47
N TRP A 349 -7.35 -9.13 -7.12
CA TRP A 349 -6.05 -9.09 -6.49
C TRP A 349 -5.63 -7.64 -6.25
N LEU A 350 -5.33 -7.29 -5.00
CA LEU A 350 -4.94 -5.94 -4.63
C LEU A 350 -3.48 -5.67 -5.01
N GLU A 351 -3.24 -4.55 -5.67
CA GLU A 351 -1.90 -4.09 -6.03
C GLU A 351 -1.55 -2.86 -5.20
N TRP A 352 -0.50 -2.96 -4.41
CA TRP A 352 -0.05 -1.88 -3.55
C TRP A 352 1.25 -1.26 -4.04
N ALA A 353 1.42 0.02 -3.78
CA ALA A 353 2.71 0.68 -3.90
C ALA A 353 2.96 1.55 -2.68
N PHE A 354 4.14 1.40 -2.07
CA PHE A 354 4.55 2.07 -0.84
C PHE A 354 5.82 2.85 -1.07
N ASP A 355 5.85 4.10 -0.62
CA ASP A 355 7.07 4.90 -0.67
C ASP A 355 8.10 4.39 0.35
N GLY A 356 9.37 4.53 0.00
CA GLY A 356 10.53 4.34 0.88
C GLY A 356 11.38 5.60 0.95
N ASN A 357 12.29 5.66 1.91
CA ASN A 357 13.21 6.78 2.07
C ASN A 357 14.60 6.27 2.48
N THR A 358 15.63 6.68 1.75
CA THR A 358 17.00 6.23 1.96
C THR A 358 17.61 6.69 3.28
N THR A 359 17.23 7.87 3.76
CA THR A 359 17.78 8.47 4.99
C THR A 359 17.03 8.00 6.24
N THR A 360 15.69 7.93 6.14
CA THR A 360 14.79 7.49 7.22
C THR A 360 13.86 6.43 6.65
N PRO A 361 14.24 5.14 6.73
CA PRO A 361 13.43 4.06 6.20
C PRO A 361 12.00 4.07 6.73
N ILE A 362 11.02 3.84 5.85
CA ILE A 362 9.60 3.89 6.15
C ILE A 362 9.06 2.48 6.28
N SER A 363 8.38 2.19 7.39
CA SER A 363 7.72 0.90 7.59
C SER A 363 6.21 1.01 7.37
N TRP A 364 5.66 0.03 6.68
CA TRP A 364 4.25 -0.06 6.37
C TRP A 364 3.65 -1.36 6.91
N GLN A 365 2.35 -1.34 7.19
CA GLN A 365 1.55 -2.54 7.34
C GLN A 365 0.36 -2.40 6.39
N PHE A 366 0.07 -3.44 5.63
CA PHE A 366 -1.02 -3.46 4.67
C PHE A 366 -1.87 -4.73 4.84
N PRO A 367 -3.16 -4.66 4.45
CA PRO A 367 -4.10 -5.75 4.70
C PRO A 367 -3.91 -6.90 3.71
N ASP A 368 -4.13 -8.10 4.22
CA ASP A 368 -4.30 -9.33 3.46
C ASP A 368 -5.42 -10.15 4.11
N PHE A 369 -6.64 -9.61 4.06
CA PHE A 369 -7.81 -10.17 4.73
C PHE A 369 -8.28 -11.46 4.06
N GLY A 370 -8.63 -12.46 4.86
CA GLY A 370 -9.01 -13.79 4.39
C GLY A 370 -10.37 -13.88 3.69
N PHE A 371 -11.30 -12.96 3.99
CA PHE A 371 -12.67 -12.95 3.43
C PHE A 371 -13.38 -14.32 3.47
N GLY A 372 -13.09 -15.15 4.48
CA GLY A 372 -13.65 -16.50 4.60
C GLY A 372 -12.98 -17.58 3.74
N GLN A 373 -11.90 -17.24 3.02
CA GLN A 373 -11.17 -18.17 2.14
C GLN A 373 -10.03 -18.93 2.84
N GLU A 374 -9.84 -18.76 4.15
CA GLU A 374 -8.69 -19.26 4.91
C GLU A 374 -8.52 -20.77 4.81
N ARG A 375 -9.61 -21.52 4.57
CA ARG A 375 -9.56 -22.98 4.35
C ARG A 375 -8.72 -23.40 3.15
N LYS A 376 -8.62 -22.56 2.10
CA LYS A 376 -7.75 -22.83 0.94
C LYS A 376 -6.29 -22.98 1.34
N TRP A 377 -5.91 -22.36 2.47
CA TRP A 377 -4.56 -22.34 3.02
C TRP A 377 -4.43 -23.17 4.30
N GLY A 378 -5.40 -24.05 4.59
CA GLY A 378 -5.38 -24.93 5.74
C GLY A 378 -5.63 -24.24 7.09
N ARG A 379 -6.19 -23.01 7.07
CA ARG A 379 -6.46 -22.20 8.26
C ARG A 379 -7.96 -22.25 8.63
N ALA A 380 -8.26 -21.97 9.89
CA ALA A 380 -9.65 -21.84 10.34
C ALA A 380 -10.30 -20.59 9.72
N VAL A 381 -11.60 -20.68 9.39
CA VAL A 381 -12.35 -19.53 8.85
C VAL A 381 -12.33 -18.40 9.88
N GLY A 382 -12.03 -17.19 9.43
CA GLY A 382 -11.91 -15.98 10.25
C GLY A 382 -10.55 -15.82 10.96
N ALA A 383 -9.63 -16.79 10.87
CA ALA A 383 -8.29 -16.66 11.45
C ALA A 383 -7.49 -15.49 10.88
N ASP A 384 -7.74 -15.14 9.63
CA ASP A 384 -7.07 -14.07 8.91
C ASP A 384 -8.04 -12.91 8.56
N ALA A 385 -9.16 -12.76 9.29
CA ALA A 385 -10.14 -11.70 9.04
C ALA A 385 -9.55 -10.28 9.14
N ALA A 386 -8.47 -10.11 9.89
CA ALA A 386 -7.75 -8.85 10.04
C ALA A 386 -6.21 -9.06 9.87
N ARG A 387 -5.82 -9.96 8.98
CA ARG A 387 -4.41 -10.24 8.71
C ARG A 387 -3.74 -9.01 8.10
N MET A 388 -2.60 -8.61 8.69
CA MET A 388 -1.76 -7.52 8.19
C MET A 388 -0.37 -8.06 7.87
N ILE A 389 0.21 -7.59 6.79
CA ILE A 389 1.60 -7.85 6.42
C ILE A 389 2.43 -6.60 6.72
N ALA A 390 3.51 -6.77 7.47
CA ALA A 390 4.42 -5.68 7.79
C ALA A 390 5.62 -5.68 6.84
N THR A 391 5.96 -4.50 6.32
CA THR A 391 7.21 -4.31 5.58
C THR A 391 8.37 -4.07 6.55
N PRO A 392 9.59 -4.41 6.17
CA PRO A 392 10.78 -3.83 6.82
C PRO A 392 10.81 -2.31 6.58
N GLY A 393 11.79 -1.62 7.15
CA GLY A 393 12.05 -0.22 6.80
C GLY A 393 12.45 -0.08 5.34
N LEU A 394 11.56 0.46 4.51
CA LEU A 394 11.79 0.63 3.08
C LEU A 394 12.69 1.83 2.80
N THR A 395 13.76 1.61 2.07
CA THR A 395 14.69 2.66 1.61
C THR A 395 14.33 3.19 0.22
N GLN A 396 13.52 2.45 -0.54
CA GLN A 396 13.01 2.81 -1.86
C GLN A 396 11.58 2.35 -2.01
N ARG A 397 10.88 2.84 -3.04
CA ARG A 397 9.49 2.45 -3.31
C ARG A 397 9.39 0.95 -3.55
N LEU A 398 8.37 0.34 -2.97
CA LEU A 398 8.02 -1.06 -3.10
C LEU A 398 6.66 -1.19 -3.79
N SER A 399 6.58 -2.02 -4.81
CA SER A 399 5.31 -2.51 -5.37
C SER A 399 5.04 -3.90 -4.83
N VAL A 400 3.79 -4.15 -4.42
CA VAL A 400 3.31 -5.44 -3.92
C VAL A 400 2.14 -5.89 -4.79
N MET A 401 2.28 -7.05 -5.41
CA MET A 401 1.24 -7.67 -6.23
C MET A 401 0.74 -8.92 -5.52
N ALA A 402 -0.54 -8.94 -5.13
CA ALA A 402 -1.12 -10.09 -4.46
C ALA A 402 -1.45 -11.23 -5.43
N ASP A 403 -1.48 -10.99 -6.74
CA ASP A 403 -1.71 -12.02 -7.77
C ASP A 403 -0.56 -13.04 -7.76
N PRO A 404 -0.84 -14.34 -7.50
CA PRO A 404 0.19 -15.38 -7.44
C PRO A 404 0.90 -15.67 -8.77
N PHE A 405 0.41 -15.12 -9.89
CA PHE A 405 1.03 -15.22 -11.21
C PHE A 405 1.98 -14.06 -11.54
N MET A 406 2.15 -13.12 -10.61
CA MET A 406 3.01 -11.95 -10.75
C MET A 406 4.15 -11.98 -9.73
N ASP A 407 5.18 -11.18 -9.97
CA ASP A 407 6.24 -10.97 -8.97
C ASP A 407 5.67 -10.20 -7.77
N THR A 408 5.61 -10.87 -6.60
CA THR A 408 4.90 -10.37 -5.42
C THR A 408 5.50 -9.07 -4.88
N TYR A 409 6.83 -8.98 -4.78
CA TYR A 409 7.52 -7.83 -4.20
C TYR A 409 8.58 -7.31 -5.15
N VAL A 410 8.36 -6.11 -5.69
CA VAL A 410 9.26 -5.48 -6.66
C VAL A 410 9.68 -4.10 -6.17
N SER A 411 10.97 -3.89 -6.02
CA SER A 411 11.55 -2.59 -5.67
C SER A 411 11.57 -1.63 -6.86
N ALA A 412 11.78 -0.33 -6.61
CA ALA A 412 11.80 0.69 -7.66
C ALA A 412 12.88 0.46 -8.75
N ASP A 413 13.96 -0.22 -8.41
CA ASP A 413 15.04 -0.64 -9.33
C ASP A 413 14.72 -1.94 -10.07
N LEU A 414 13.49 -2.44 -9.97
CA LEU A 414 12.99 -3.69 -10.55
C LEU A 414 13.62 -4.96 -9.94
N SER A 415 14.32 -4.85 -8.81
CA SER A 415 14.82 -6.01 -8.10
C SER A 415 13.71 -6.71 -7.32
N ASN A 416 13.85 -8.04 -7.15
CA ASN A 416 12.96 -8.84 -6.32
C ASN A 416 13.25 -8.59 -4.84
N ALA A 417 12.26 -8.09 -4.10
CA ALA A 417 12.34 -7.76 -2.69
C ALA A 417 11.78 -8.86 -1.76
N ALA A 418 11.39 -10.03 -2.27
CA ALA A 418 10.78 -11.10 -1.46
C ALA A 418 11.65 -11.57 -0.29
N GLY A 419 12.97 -11.53 -0.44
CA GLY A 419 13.91 -11.85 0.64
C GLY A 419 13.78 -10.98 1.89
N LEU A 420 13.23 -9.77 1.77
CA LEU A 420 13.01 -8.86 2.91
C LEU A 420 11.81 -9.28 3.78
N PHE A 421 10.93 -10.15 3.28
CA PHE A 421 9.68 -10.54 3.93
C PHE A 421 9.74 -11.92 4.61
N ASN A 422 10.89 -12.58 4.62
CA ASN A 422 11.09 -13.89 5.27
C ASN A 422 10.03 -14.93 4.86
N GLY A 423 9.62 -14.95 3.59
CA GLY A 423 8.63 -15.88 3.06
C GLY A 423 7.18 -15.56 3.40
N VAL A 424 6.90 -14.36 3.92
CA VAL A 424 5.52 -13.88 4.10
C VAL A 424 5.04 -13.29 2.79
N GLU A 425 3.93 -13.82 2.25
CA GLU A 425 3.32 -13.37 1.01
C GLU A 425 1.83 -13.07 1.22
N PRO A 426 1.22 -12.17 0.40
CA PRO A 426 -0.23 -12.06 0.30
C PRO A 426 -0.82 -13.39 -0.16
N LEU A 427 -1.94 -13.76 0.45
CA LEU A 427 -2.59 -15.06 0.19
C LEU A 427 -3.98 -14.90 -0.42
N TYR A 428 -4.63 -13.75 -0.20
CA TYR A 428 -6.06 -13.62 -0.40
C TYR A 428 -6.39 -12.58 -1.47
N ALA A 429 -7.24 -12.98 -2.41
CA ALA A 429 -7.95 -12.05 -3.26
C ALA A 429 -9.25 -11.62 -2.59
N VAL A 430 -9.75 -10.45 -2.96
CA VAL A 430 -11.11 -10.04 -2.64
C VAL A 430 -12.08 -10.90 -3.46
N PRO A 431 -12.99 -11.65 -2.82
CA PRO A 431 -13.89 -12.54 -3.54
C PRO A 431 -14.79 -11.80 -4.53
N PRO A 432 -15.32 -12.49 -5.55
CA PRO A 432 -16.41 -11.97 -6.37
C PRO A 432 -17.56 -11.42 -5.53
N TYR A 433 -18.16 -10.33 -6.00
CA TYR A 433 -19.36 -9.72 -5.41
C TYR A 433 -19.19 -9.31 -3.93
N THR A 434 -18.02 -8.80 -3.58
CA THR A 434 -17.69 -8.32 -2.23
C THR A 434 -17.77 -6.80 -2.15
N GLY A 435 -18.67 -6.29 -1.31
CA GLY A 435 -18.91 -4.84 -1.18
C GLY A 435 -19.51 -4.22 -2.45
N THR A 436 -19.78 -2.94 -2.39
CA THR A 436 -20.23 -2.11 -3.52
C THR A 436 -19.50 -0.77 -3.48
N GLU A 437 -19.64 0.05 -4.51
CA GLU A 437 -19.10 1.40 -4.52
C GLU A 437 -19.68 2.28 -3.39
N ASP A 438 -21.00 2.08 -3.10
CA ASP A 438 -21.70 2.81 -2.03
C ASP A 438 -21.48 2.22 -0.62
N ASP A 439 -21.06 0.93 -0.53
CA ASP A 439 -20.79 0.22 0.73
C ASP A 439 -19.51 -0.62 0.59
N PRO A 440 -18.36 0.03 0.48
CA PRO A 440 -17.07 -0.66 0.31
C PRO A 440 -16.57 -1.28 1.61
N VAL A 441 -15.70 -2.27 1.49
CA VAL A 441 -14.94 -2.79 2.64
C VAL A 441 -13.78 -1.85 2.92
N LEU A 442 -13.77 -1.25 4.11
CA LEU A 442 -12.66 -0.39 4.54
C LEU A 442 -11.47 -1.24 5.01
N VAL A 443 -10.32 -1.02 4.40
CA VAL A 443 -9.08 -1.71 4.75
C VAL A 443 -8.02 -0.72 5.22
N PRO A 444 -7.35 -1.00 6.37
CA PRO A 444 -6.36 -0.09 6.94
C PRO A 444 -4.98 -0.28 6.31
N VAL A 445 -4.26 0.82 6.16
CA VAL A 445 -2.81 0.82 5.92
C VAL A 445 -2.15 1.63 7.02
N VAL A 446 -1.15 1.07 7.68
CA VAL A 446 -0.42 1.74 8.76
C VAL A 446 0.95 2.18 8.25
N CYS A 447 1.28 3.44 8.45
CA CYS A 447 2.58 4.02 8.14
C CYS A 447 3.32 4.43 9.41
N SER A 448 4.57 4.02 9.54
CA SER A 448 5.51 4.52 10.55
C SER A 448 6.69 5.17 9.81
N GLY A 449 6.74 6.50 9.79
CA GLY A 449 7.81 7.18 9.05
C GLY A 449 7.53 8.65 8.77
N ALA A 450 8.20 9.16 7.74
CA ALA A 450 8.13 10.55 7.34
C ALA A 450 6.73 10.99 6.94
N SER A 451 6.38 12.23 7.26
CA SER A 451 5.22 12.90 6.72
C SER A 451 5.31 12.97 5.18
N GLY A 452 4.18 12.82 4.52
CA GLY A 452 4.07 12.83 3.06
C GLY A 452 4.38 11.52 2.37
N ALA A 453 4.81 10.48 3.10
CA ALA A 453 4.95 9.14 2.56
C ALA A 453 3.61 8.63 2.02
N GLN A 454 3.61 8.10 0.80
CA GLN A 454 2.39 7.71 0.10
C GLN A 454 2.25 6.20 0.00
N ALA A 455 1.05 5.72 0.28
CA ALA A 455 0.54 4.42 -0.14
C ALA A 455 -0.43 4.61 -1.31
N THR A 456 -0.37 3.72 -2.28
CA THR A 456 -1.29 3.68 -3.41
C THR A 456 -1.86 2.27 -3.52
N LEU A 457 -3.17 2.17 -3.68
CA LEU A 457 -3.90 0.94 -3.98
C LEU A 457 -4.40 1.02 -5.42
N ARG A 458 -4.19 -0.03 -6.18
CA ARG A 458 -4.79 -0.24 -7.50
C ARG A 458 -5.69 -1.45 -7.46
N GLN A 459 -6.89 -1.31 -8.00
CA GLN A 459 -7.91 -2.34 -8.10
C GLN A 459 -8.22 -2.58 -9.56
N ARG A 460 -7.58 -3.60 -10.14
CA ARG A 460 -7.84 -4.03 -11.53
C ARG A 460 -8.90 -5.10 -11.51
N ARG A 461 -10.04 -4.79 -12.09
CA ARG A 461 -11.24 -5.64 -12.07
C ARG A 461 -11.39 -6.39 -13.38
N PHE A 462 -11.56 -7.69 -13.28
CA PHE A 462 -11.67 -8.59 -14.42
C PHE A 462 -13.06 -9.26 -14.47
N TRP A 463 -13.53 -9.56 -15.68
CA TRP A 463 -14.82 -10.16 -15.96
C TRP A 463 -14.65 -11.33 -16.91
N SER A 464 -15.43 -12.41 -16.72
CA SER A 464 -15.40 -13.55 -17.65
C SER A 464 -16.13 -13.29 -18.96
N ALA A 465 -17.04 -12.31 -19.01
CA ALA A 465 -17.80 -11.96 -20.21
C ALA A 465 -17.70 -10.46 -20.53
N GLU A 466 -18.08 -10.10 -21.74
CA GLU A 466 -18.04 -8.72 -22.28
C GLU A 466 -19.08 -7.79 -21.64
N SER A 467 -20.18 -8.35 -21.09
CA SER A 467 -21.26 -7.60 -20.46
C SER A 467 -22.04 -8.49 -19.48
N GLY A 468 -22.88 -7.87 -18.65
CA GLY A 468 -23.62 -8.58 -17.59
C GLY A 468 -22.69 -9.03 -16.46
N LEU A 469 -23.16 -9.95 -15.66
CA LEU A 469 -22.45 -10.52 -14.50
C LEU A 469 -22.21 -9.54 -13.34
N GLU A 470 -22.82 -8.36 -13.35
CA GLU A 470 -22.84 -7.48 -12.20
C GLU A 470 -23.70 -8.10 -11.07
N ALA A 471 -23.36 -7.76 -9.82
CA ALA A 471 -24.22 -8.11 -8.70
C ALA A 471 -25.62 -7.48 -8.90
N VAL A 472 -26.66 -8.29 -8.77
CA VAL A 472 -28.07 -7.87 -8.91
C VAL A 472 -28.58 -7.31 -7.59
#